data_4abd6042fa0b130363ac0e2c215ec025
#
_entry.id   4abd6042fa0b130363ac0e2c215ec025
#
_cell.length_a   1.000
_cell.length_b   1.000
_cell.length_c   1.000
_cell.angle_alpha   90.00
_cell.angle_beta   90.00
_cell.angle_gamma   90.00
#
_symmetry.space_group_name_H-M   'P 1'
#
loop_
_entity.id
_entity.type
_entity.pdbx_description
1 polymer ?
#
loop_
_entity_poly.entity_id
_entity_poly.type
_entity_poly.pdbx_seq_one_letter_code
_entity_poly.pdbx_strand_id
1 'polypeptide(L)'
;MQSSPRFRDALAVVRRTYAGAPLPARLHAVGRFLTCPFVRVLDHLPPGGRLLDLGAGHGTFARLAVEWGAGSAVALEPDRRKVVPPVVRHPRIHFVAGYADAIGGEFDAVSIFDVICRVPIPAWDGILKSAFDRLAPGGVLLLKEIDPAHRLKGTWNRIQEHIADLLGMTLGDAFSYETREQIRDRLTALGFTGFEAVELGAGYPHAHILYKARKPS
;
A
#
# COMPACT_ATOMS: atom_id res chain seq x y z
N MET A 1 -11.57 -15.13 9.26
CA MET A 1 -11.01 -14.50 8.05
C MET A 1 -9.60 -14.99 7.72
N GLN A 2 -8.66 -15.02 8.65
CA GLN A 2 -7.32 -15.61 8.47
C GLN A 2 -7.34 -17.12 8.15
N SER A 3 -8.49 -17.77 8.30
CA SER A 3 -8.71 -19.17 7.97
C SER A 3 -9.29 -19.42 6.58
N SER A 4 -9.62 -18.36 5.81
CA SER A 4 -10.15 -18.53 4.45
C SER A 4 -9.12 -19.21 3.53
N PRO A 5 -9.54 -20.05 2.56
CA PRO A 5 -8.62 -20.64 1.59
C PRO A 5 -7.75 -19.58 0.91
N ARG A 6 -8.34 -18.51 0.42
CA ARG A 6 -7.65 -17.40 -0.25
C ARG A 6 -6.56 -16.75 0.63
N PHE A 7 -6.81 -16.55 1.92
CA PHE A 7 -5.81 -15.99 2.84
C PHE A 7 -4.62 -16.94 3.03
N ARG A 8 -4.89 -18.26 3.17
CA ARG A 8 -3.84 -19.26 3.32
C ARG A 8 -2.97 -19.38 2.06
N ASP A 9 -3.58 -19.34 0.89
CA ASP A 9 -2.88 -19.36 -0.39
C ASP A 9 -2.01 -18.12 -0.56
N ALA A 10 -2.52 -16.94 -0.23
CA ALA A 10 -1.77 -15.69 -0.27
C ALA A 10 -0.58 -15.71 0.70
N LEU A 11 -0.76 -16.24 1.92
CA LEU A 11 0.33 -16.41 2.88
C LEU A 11 1.40 -17.38 2.34
N ALA A 12 0.98 -18.46 1.67
CA ALA A 12 1.90 -19.40 1.05
C ALA A 12 2.71 -18.75 -0.08
N VAL A 13 2.08 -17.89 -0.90
CA VAL A 13 2.78 -17.10 -1.92
C VAL A 13 3.81 -16.18 -1.27
N VAL A 14 3.44 -15.42 -0.24
CA VAL A 14 4.38 -14.53 0.48
C VAL A 14 5.56 -15.34 1.03
N ARG A 15 5.31 -16.42 1.75
CA ARG A 15 6.37 -17.27 2.31
C ARG A 15 7.32 -17.80 1.26
N ARG A 16 6.81 -18.31 0.12
CA ARG A 16 7.66 -18.80 -0.99
C ARG A 16 8.47 -17.68 -1.63
N THR A 17 7.83 -16.52 -1.86
CA THR A 17 8.49 -15.37 -2.50
C THR A 17 9.69 -14.91 -1.70
N TYR A 18 9.59 -14.89 -0.38
CA TYR A 18 10.68 -14.38 0.48
C TYR A 18 11.54 -15.50 1.09
N ALA A 19 11.37 -16.76 0.70
CA ALA A 19 12.13 -17.90 1.29
C ALA A 19 13.65 -17.71 1.21
N GLY A 20 14.16 -17.16 0.10
CA GLY A 20 15.58 -16.87 -0.10
C GLY A 20 16.03 -15.46 0.30
N ALA A 21 15.14 -14.65 0.88
CA ALA A 21 15.50 -13.29 1.33
C ALA A 21 16.17 -13.31 2.71
N PRO A 22 16.96 -12.27 3.08
CA PRO A 22 17.46 -12.11 4.43
C PRO A 22 16.35 -12.17 5.48
N LEU A 23 16.65 -12.73 6.66
CA LEU A 23 15.67 -12.96 7.72
C LEU A 23 14.84 -11.71 8.09
N PRO A 24 15.42 -10.50 8.23
CA PRO A 24 14.64 -9.30 8.51
C PRO A 24 13.59 -9.00 7.42
N ALA A 25 13.93 -9.14 6.14
CA ALA A 25 13.01 -8.91 5.03
C ALA A 25 11.87 -9.96 5.01
N ARG A 26 12.19 -11.23 5.33
CA ARG A 26 11.18 -12.31 5.45
C ARG A 26 10.19 -12.02 6.57
N LEU A 27 10.71 -11.68 7.77
CA LEU A 27 9.87 -11.36 8.93
C LEU A 27 9.01 -10.13 8.66
N HIS A 28 9.58 -9.09 8.05
CA HIS A 28 8.85 -7.89 7.66
C HIS A 28 7.74 -8.21 6.65
N ALA A 29 8.03 -8.95 5.58
CA ALA A 29 7.04 -9.28 4.54
C ALA A 29 5.87 -10.11 5.11
N VAL A 30 6.17 -11.13 5.94
CA VAL A 30 5.14 -11.94 6.60
C VAL A 30 4.37 -11.13 7.63
N GLY A 31 5.05 -10.38 8.49
CA GLY A 31 4.40 -9.51 9.49
C GLY A 31 3.48 -8.49 8.82
N ARG A 32 3.95 -7.85 7.76
CA ARG A 32 3.17 -6.91 6.97
C ARG A 32 1.95 -7.56 6.32
N PHE A 33 2.08 -8.78 5.79
CA PHE A 33 0.96 -9.54 5.25
C PHE A 33 -0.10 -9.86 6.32
N LEU A 34 0.34 -10.25 7.53
CA LEU A 34 -0.55 -10.61 8.63
C LEU A 34 -1.29 -9.40 9.23
N THR A 35 -0.68 -8.22 9.17
CA THR A 35 -1.21 -6.99 9.76
C THR A 35 -1.89 -6.04 8.78
N CYS A 36 -1.75 -6.25 7.46
CA CYS A 36 -2.32 -5.42 6.41
C CYS A 36 -3.35 -6.21 5.58
N PRO A 37 -4.52 -5.64 5.26
CA PRO A 37 -5.61 -6.33 4.58
C PRO A 37 -5.41 -6.51 3.07
N PHE A 38 -4.22 -6.88 2.60
CA PHE A 38 -3.88 -7.02 1.19
C PHE A 38 -4.89 -7.86 0.41
N VAL A 39 -5.29 -9.03 0.97
CA VAL A 39 -6.21 -9.95 0.30
C VAL A 39 -7.57 -9.30 -0.01
N ARG A 40 -8.03 -8.38 0.85
CA ARG A 40 -9.28 -7.64 0.61
C ARG A 40 -9.12 -6.57 -0.45
N VAL A 41 -7.95 -5.92 -0.50
CA VAL A 41 -7.69 -4.89 -1.51
C VAL A 41 -7.59 -5.49 -2.93
N LEU A 42 -7.17 -6.75 -3.06
CA LEU A 42 -7.12 -7.43 -4.35
C LEU A 42 -8.48 -7.47 -5.08
N ASP A 43 -9.60 -7.46 -4.33
CA ASP A 43 -10.95 -7.45 -4.91
C ASP A 43 -11.32 -6.12 -5.60
N HIS A 44 -10.52 -5.08 -5.40
CA HIS A 44 -10.71 -3.75 -5.99
C HIS A 44 -9.80 -3.48 -7.20
N LEU A 45 -8.90 -4.42 -7.55
CA LEU A 45 -8.04 -4.29 -8.72
C LEU A 45 -8.82 -4.59 -10.02
N PRO A 46 -8.61 -3.82 -11.09
CA PRO A 46 -9.14 -4.17 -12.41
C PRO A 46 -8.47 -5.45 -12.94
N PRO A 47 -9.26 -6.45 -13.37
CA PRO A 47 -8.71 -7.69 -13.90
C PRO A 47 -7.83 -7.46 -15.13
N GLY A 48 -6.67 -8.09 -15.18
CA GLY A 48 -5.72 -7.97 -16.29
C GLY A 48 -5.00 -6.62 -16.39
N GLY A 49 -5.36 -5.65 -15.52
CA GLY A 49 -4.83 -4.29 -15.57
C GLY A 49 -3.35 -4.19 -15.14
N ARG A 50 -2.74 -3.08 -15.52
CA ARG A 50 -1.38 -2.68 -15.11
C ARG A 50 -1.45 -1.94 -13.78
N LEU A 51 -0.73 -2.44 -12.78
CA LEU A 51 -0.65 -1.84 -11.45
C LEU A 51 0.63 -1.02 -11.30
N LEU A 52 0.52 0.19 -10.72
CA LEU A 52 1.63 0.92 -10.12
C LEU A 52 1.46 0.88 -8.59
N ASP A 53 2.45 0.32 -7.89
CA ASP A 53 2.47 0.26 -6.42
C ASP A 53 3.48 1.29 -5.90
N LEU A 54 2.99 2.44 -5.42
CA LEU A 54 3.80 3.55 -4.92
C LEU A 54 4.15 3.34 -3.44
N GLY A 55 5.44 3.30 -3.12
CA GLY A 55 5.93 2.96 -1.79
C GLY A 55 5.78 1.46 -1.51
N ALA A 56 6.09 0.64 -2.51
CA ALA A 56 5.85 -0.80 -2.51
C ALA A 56 6.59 -1.57 -1.37
N GLY A 57 7.53 -0.94 -0.69
CA GLY A 57 8.36 -1.59 0.31
C GLY A 57 9.11 -2.78 -0.30
N HIS A 58 8.89 -3.96 0.26
CA HIS A 58 9.47 -5.19 -0.30
C HIS A 58 8.66 -5.78 -1.49
N GLY A 59 7.63 -5.08 -2.00
CA GLY A 59 6.83 -5.51 -3.16
C GLY A 59 5.79 -6.59 -2.84
N THR A 60 5.39 -6.75 -1.58
CA THR A 60 4.44 -7.80 -1.17
C THR A 60 3.09 -7.65 -1.86
N PHE A 61 2.54 -6.42 -1.95
CA PHE A 61 1.26 -6.21 -2.61
C PHE A 61 1.36 -6.41 -4.12
N ALA A 62 2.36 -5.84 -4.77
CA ALA A 62 2.61 -6.05 -6.20
C ALA A 62 2.71 -7.55 -6.55
N ARG A 63 3.39 -8.35 -5.69
CA ARG A 63 3.48 -9.80 -5.87
C ARG A 63 2.10 -10.47 -5.78
N LEU A 64 1.31 -10.15 -4.78
CA LEU A 64 -0.03 -10.70 -4.64
C LEU A 64 -0.95 -10.25 -5.79
N ALA A 65 -0.86 -9.00 -6.22
CA ALA A 65 -1.68 -8.47 -7.31
C ALA A 65 -1.50 -9.28 -8.61
N VAL A 66 -0.26 -9.57 -9.02
CA VAL A 66 -0.02 -10.36 -10.24
C VAL A 66 -0.39 -11.83 -10.11
N GLU A 67 -0.43 -12.39 -8.91
CA GLU A 67 -0.92 -13.76 -8.68
C GLU A 67 -2.45 -13.83 -8.72
N TRP A 68 -3.14 -12.74 -8.39
CA TRP A 68 -4.60 -12.70 -8.30
C TRP A 68 -5.28 -11.81 -9.32
N GLY A 69 -4.66 -11.55 -10.48
CA GLY A 69 -5.38 -11.02 -11.63
C GLY A 69 -4.83 -9.76 -12.27
N ALA A 70 -3.86 -9.05 -11.68
CA ALA A 70 -3.16 -7.99 -12.39
C ALA A 70 -2.32 -8.56 -13.53
N GLY A 71 -2.36 -7.96 -14.71
CA GLY A 71 -1.55 -8.36 -15.85
C GLY A 71 -0.06 -8.15 -15.61
N SER A 72 0.29 -7.01 -15.05
CA SER A 72 1.65 -6.66 -14.63
C SER A 72 1.64 -5.64 -13.50
N ALA A 73 2.78 -5.46 -12.84
CA ALA A 73 2.96 -4.45 -11.81
C ALA A 73 4.32 -3.74 -11.94
N VAL A 74 4.32 -2.44 -11.66
CA VAL A 74 5.53 -1.68 -11.35
C VAL A 74 5.52 -1.41 -9.85
N ALA A 75 6.53 -1.89 -9.14
CA ALA A 75 6.71 -1.68 -7.71
C ALA A 75 7.78 -0.60 -7.51
N LEU A 76 7.38 0.56 -7.01
CA LEU A 76 8.24 1.72 -6.83
C LEU A 76 8.53 1.95 -5.35
N GLU A 77 9.80 1.94 -4.97
CA GLU A 77 10.24 2.13 -3.58
C GLU A 77 11.51 2.98 -3.54
N PRO A 78 11.52 4.12 -2.83
CA PRO A 78 12.71 4.96 -2.72
C PRO A 78 13.86 4.31 -1.97
N ASP A 79 13.57 3.48 -0.96
CA ASP A 79 14.60 2.82 -0.15
C ASP A 79 15.13 1.56 -0.84
N ARG A 80 16.30 1.68 -1.48
CA ARG A 80 16.98 0.56 -2.18
C ARG A 80 17.23 -0.66 -1.30
N ARG A 81 17.29 -0.51 0.03
CA ARG A 81 17.51 -1.64 0.96
C ARG A 81 16.31 -2.58 1.03
N LYS A 82 15.12 -2.10 0.65
CA LYS A 82 13.89 -2.90 0.58
C LYS A 82 13.76 -3.68 -0.73
N VAL A 83 14.56 -3.35 -1.74
CA VAL A 83 14.57 -4.03 -3.04
C VAL A 83 15.32 -5.35 -2.91
N VAL A 84 14.60 -6.42 -2.60
CA VAL A 84 15.21 -7.74 -2.37
C VAL A 84 15.12 -8.65 -3.59
N PRO A 85 16.16 -9.43 -3.92
CA PRO A 85 16.25 -10.24 -5.13
C PRO A 85 15.04 -11.16 -5.44
N PRO A 86 14.40 -11.84 -4.46
CA PRO A 86 13.29 -12.74 -4.76
C PRO A 86 12.06 -12.07 -5.37
N VAL A 87 11.84 -10.77 -5.09
CA VAL A 87 10.70 -10.02 -5.64
C VAL A 87 11.05 -9.40 -6.99
N VAL A 88 12.30 -8.97 -7.13
CA VAL A 88 12.82 -8.33 -8.37
C VAL A 88 12.81 -9.29 -9.57
N ARG A 89 12.87 -10.61 -9.33
CA ARG A 89 12.96 -11.64 -10.38
C ARG A 89 11.61 -12.23 -10.80
N HIS A 90 10.56 -11.41 -10.86
CA HIS A 90 9.27 -11.89 -11.36
C HIS A 90 9.01 -11.33 -12.77
N PRO A 91 8.63 -12.17 -13.77
CA PRO A 91 8.52 -11.71 -15.17
C PRO A 91 7.45 -10.63 -15.40
N ARG A 92 6.46 -10.54 -14.51
CA ARG A 92 5.38 -9.55 -14.58
C ARG A 92 5.51 -8.41 -13.58
N ILE A 93 6.62 -8.34 -12.82
CA ILE A 93 6.84 -7.25 -11.85
C ILE A 93 8.14 -6.54 -12.22
N HIS A 94 8.03 -5.25 -12.50
CA HIS A 94 9.19 -4.37 -12.66
C HIS A 94 9.40 -3.59 -11.36
N PHE A 95 10.52 -3.86 -10.67
CA PHE A 95 10.86 -3.15 -9.44
C PHE A 95 11.77 -1.96 -9.76
N VAL A 96 11.37 -0.77 -9.32
CA VAL A 96 12.11 0.49 -9.54
C VAL A 96 12.48 1.10 -8.19
N ALA A 97 13.77 1.34 -7.98
CA ALA A 97 14.25 2.09 -6.83
C ALA A 97 14.25 3.59 -7.16
N GLY A 98 13.27 4.33 -6.66
CA GLY A 98 13.10 5.75 -6.97
C GLY A 98 11.75 6.32 -6.60
N TYR A 99 11.44 7.48 -7.14
CA TYR A 99 10.18 8.19 -7.00
C TYR A 99 9.37 8.14 -8.30
N ALA A 100 8.14 8.67 -8.29
CA ALA A 100 7.20 8.56 -9.41
C ALA A 100 7.68 9.22 -10.72
N ASP A 101 8.64 10.13 -10.66
CA ASP A 101 9.31 10.74 -11.81
C ASP A 101 10.23 9.76 -12.56
N ALA A 102 10.71 8.71 -11.88
CA ALA A 102 11.59 7.69 -12.47
C ALA A 102 10.88 6.73 -13.43
N ILE A 103 9.55 6.80 -13.54
CA ILE A 103 8.75 5.88 -14.37
C ILE A 103 7.87 6.64 -15.36
N GLY A 104 7.60 6.01 -16.50
CA GLY A 104 6.67 6.49 -17.52
C GLY A 104 5.48 5.54 -17.72
N GLY A 105 4.55 5.97 -18.58
CA GLY A 105 3.40 5.19 -18.96
C GLY A 105 2.18 5.39 -18.06
N GLU A 106 1.09 4.77 -18.45
CA GLU A 106 -0.20 4.82 -17.76
C GLU A 106 -0.53 3.47 -17.13
N PHE A 107 -1.32 3.51 -16.05
CA PHE A 107 -1.70 2.35 -15.25
C PHE A 107 -3.20 2.31 -15.02
N ASP A 108 -3.77 1.12 -15.02
CA ASP A 108 -5.20 0.91 -14.75
C ASP A 108 -5.53 1.02 -13.26
N ALA A 109 -4.52 0.80 -12.41
CA ALA A 109 -4.60 1.00 -10.97
C ALA A 109 -3.31 1.59 -10.41
N VAL A 110 -3.43 2.48 -9.42
CA VAL A 110 -2.32 2.95 -8.59
C VAL A 110 -2.65 2.60 -7.14
N SER A 111 -1.74 1.90 -6.45
CA SER A 111 -1.84 1.62 -5.00
C SER A 111 -0.86 2.46 -4.20
N ILE A 112 -1.32 2.95 -3.05
CA ILE A 112 -0.52 3.69 -2.05
C ILE A 112 -0.92 3.15 -0.68
N PHE A 113 -0.03 2.40 0.00
CA PHE A 113 -0.39 1.72 1.25
C PHE A 113 0.51 2.12 2.41
N ASP A 114 -0.04 2.88 3.37
CA ASP A 114 0.64 3.39 4.56
C ASP A 114 1.90 4.22 4.21
N VAL A 115 1.81 5.02 3.16
CA VAL A 115 2.88 5.89 2.66
C VAL A 115 2.65 7.33 3.09
N ILE A 116 1.47 7.89 2.77
CA ILE A 116 1.22 9.32 2.99
C ILE A 116 1.24 9.67 4.48
N CYS A 117 0.76 8.79 5.35
CA CYS A 117 0.83 9.00 6.79
C CYS A 117 2.27 9.16 7.34
N ARG A 118 3.29 8.78 6.57
CA ARG A 118 4.71 8.87 6.95
C ARG A 118 5.42 10.11 6.42
N VAL A 119 4.72 10.94 5.69
CA VAL A 119 5.24 12.20 5.15
C VAL A 119 4.41 13.38 5.65
N PRO A 120 4.99 14.58 5.75
CA PRO A 120 4.25 15.77 6.13
C PRO A 120 3.07 16.05 5.19
N ILE A 121 1.94 16.51 5.73
CA ILE A 121 0.71 16.79 4.97
C ILE A 121 0.94 17.67 3.73
N PRO A 122 1.80 18.70 3.75
CA PRO A 122 2.06 19.52 2.54
C PRO A 122 2.65 18.72 1.35
N ALA A 123 3.26 17.56 1.60
CA ALA A 123 3.79 16.71 0.52
C ALA A 123 2.74 15.75 -0.09
N TRP A 124 1.58 15.60 0.53
CA TRP A 124 0.55 14.65 0.09
C TRP A 124 0.00 14.96 -1.29
N ASP A 125 -0.25 16.25 -1.60
CA ASP A 125 -0.77 16.66 -2.90
C ASP A 125 0.17 16.28 -4.04
N GLY A 126 1.49 16.39 -3.82
CA GLY A 126 2.48 15.98 -4.81
C GLY A 126 2.45 14.47 -5.08
N ILE A 127 2.31 13.65 -4.03
CA ILE A 127 2.22 12.19 -4.15
C ILE A 127 0.91 11.78 -4.84
N LEU A 128 -0.22 12.35 -4.40
CA LEU A 128 -1.54 12.03 -4.96
C LEU A 128 -1.68 12.55 -6.40
N LYS A 129 -1.10 13.73 -6.70
CA LYS A 129 -1.04 14.23 -8.07
C LYS A 129 -0.20 13.32 -8.97
N SER A 130 0.94 12.83 -8.48
CA SER A 130 1.75 11.86 -9.22
C SER A 130 0.97 10.59 -9.52
N ALA A 131 0.16 10.10 -8.57
CA ALA A 131 -0.73 8.97 -8.78
C ALA A 131 -1.80 9.28 -9.85
N PHE A 132 -2.43 10.47 -9.79
CA PHE A 132 -3.41 10.92 -10.77
C PHE A 132 -2.82 10.98 -12.18
N ASP A 133 -1.65 11.58 -12.33
CA ASP A 133 -0.98 11.75 -13.61
C ASP A 133 -0.63 10.39 -14.26
N ARG A 134 -0.31 9.38 -13.44
CA ARG A 134 0.03 8.01 -13.89
C ARG A 134 -1.16 7.10 -14.13
N LEU A 135 -2.36 7.47 -13.70
CA LEU A 135 -3.55 6.69 -14.02
C LEU A 135 -3.98 6.91 -15.46
N ALA A 136 -4.35 5.83 -16.13
CA ALA A 136 -5.10 5.89 -17.39
C ALA A 136 -6.49 6.52 -17.17
N PRO A 137 -7.12 7.11 -18.18
CA PRO A 137 -8.53 7.51 -18.10
C PRO A 137 -9.40 6.35 -17.59
N GLY A 138 -10.27 6.60 -16.61
CA GLY A 138 -11.07 5.57 -15.93
C GLY A 138 -10.32 4.71 -14.91
N GLY A 139 -9.00 4.85 -14.79
CA GLY A 139 -8.18 4.11 -13.86
C GLY A 139 -8.51 4.40 -12.39
N VAL A 140 -8.14 3.49 -11.48
CA VAL A 140 -8.51 3.54 -10.06
C VAL A 140 -7.32 3.79 -9.16
N LEU A 141 -7.46 4.77 -8.25
CA LEU A 141 -6.59 4.93 -7.09
C LEU A 141 -7.07 4.03 -5.95
N LEU A 142 -6.14 3.30 -5.33
CA LEU A 142 -6.34 2.50 -4.12
C LEU A 142 -5.41 3.05 -3.03
N LEU A 143 -5.92 4.02 -2.26
CA LEU A 143 -5.19 4.63 -1.15
C LEU A 143 -5.61 3.95 0.16
N LYS A 144 -4.71 3.15 0.76
CA LYS A 144 -4.97 2.45 2.01
C LYS A 144 -4.19 3.07 3.16
N GLU A 145 -4.91 3.42 4.22
CA GLU A 145 -4.34 4.00 5.44
C GLU A 145 -4.95 3.38 6.70
N ILE A 146 -4.43 3.76 7.87
CA ILE A 146 -5.04 3.47 9.17
C ILE A 146 -6.06 4.56 9.46
N ASP A 147 -7.29 4.17 9.84
CA ASP A 147 -8.34 5.11 10.18
C ASP A 147 -8.03 5.85 11.49
N PRO A 148 -7.83 7.17 11.46
CA PRO A 148 -7.51 7.93 12.66
C PRO A 148 -8.64 7.93 13.69
N ALA A 149 -9.90 7.80 13.28
CA ALA A 149 -11.05 7.80 14.17
C ALA A 149 -11.01 6.65 15.20
N HIS A 150 -10.38 5.52 14.84
CA HIS A 150 -10.23 4.37 15.73
C HIS A 150 -8.92 4.40 16.54
N ARG A 151 -7.97 5.27 16.19
CA ARG A 151 -6.69 5.42 16.90
C ARG A 151 -6.84 6.03 18.29
N LEU A 152 -7.86 6.83 18.51
CA LEU A 152 -8.12 7.52 19.78
C LEU A 152 -8.62 6.59 20.91
N LYS A 153 -8.87 5.31 20.64
CA LYS A 153 -9.51 4.38 21.60
C LYS A 153 -8.59 3.32 22.21
N GLY A 154 -7.25 3.35 22.06
CA GLY A 154 -6.46 2.21 22.51
C GLY A 154 -5.15 2.50 23.23
N THR A 155 -5.01 1.93 24.43
CA THR A 155 -3.77 1.70 25.20
C THR A 155 -2.65 1.04 24.36
N TRP A 156 -3.00 0.36 23.26
CA TRP A 156 -2.10 -0.29 22.32
C TRP A 156 -1.16 0.66 21.58
N ASN A 157 -1.60 1.87 21.27
CA ASN A 157 -0.75 2.86 20.59
C ASN A 157 0.42 3.32 21.48
N ARG A 158 0.18 3.49 22.79
CA ARG A 158 1.26 3.83 23.74
C ARG A 158 2.29 2.71 23.86
N ILE A 159 1.87 1.46 23.76
CA ILE A 159 2.79 0.31 23.81
C ILE A 159 3.63 0.25 22.53
N GLN A 160 3.05 0.53 21.35
CA GLN A 160 3.80 0.58 20.08
C GLN A 160 4.78 1.75 20.03
N GLU A 161 4.41 2.92 20.51
CA GLU A 161 5.31 4.08 20.63
C GLU A 161 6.48 3.75 21.57
N HIS A 162 6.22 3.15 22.71
CA HIS A 162 7.26 2.73 23.67
C HIS A 162 8.19 1.64 23.12
N ILE A 163 7.66 0.68 22.36
CA ILE A 163 8.47 -0.37 21.73
C ILE A 163 9.30 0.19 20.57
N ALA A 164 8.76 1.12 19.79
CA ALA A 164 9.49 1.80 18.71
C ALA A 164 10.64 2.65 19.25
N ASP A 165 10.42 3.35 20.36
CA ASP A 165 11.45 4.11 21.07
C ASP A 165 12.53 3.19 21.66
N LEU A 166 12.12 2.07 22.26
CA LEU A 166 13.05 1.11 22.91
C LEU A 166 13.94 0.38 21.90
N LEU A 167 13.46 0.18 20.64
CA LEU A 167 14.20 -0.50 19.59
C LEU A 167 15.06 0.46 18.74
N GLY A 168 15.18 1.74 19.13
CA GLY A 168 15.95 2.75 18.40
C GLY A 168 15.45 2.94 16.97
N MET A 169 14.23 2.53 16.67
CA MET A 169 13.51 2.87 15.45
C MET A 169 12.93 4.26 15.64
N THR A 170 13.84 5.24 15.75
CA THR A 170 13.51 6.66 15.83
C THR A 170 12.76 7.05 14.57
N LEU A 171 11.48 6.91 14.64
CA LEU A 171 10.54 7.61 13.79
C LEU A 171 10.31 8.95 14.47
N GLY A 172 11.25 9.85 14.28
CA GLY A 172 11.13 11.25 14.69
C GLY A 172 10.08 12.02 13.91
N ASP A 173 9.25 11.35 13.12
CA ASP A 173 8.18 11.94 12.34
C ASP A 173 6.84 11.50 12.94
N ALA A 174 6.15 12.46 13.57
CA ALA A 174 4.76 12.28 13.96
C ALA A 174 3.95 11.85 12.73
N PHE A 175 3.27 10.70 12.83
CA PHE A 175 2.37 10.27 11.78
C PHE A 175 1.32 11.34 11.49
N SER A 176 1.17 11.71 10.24
CA SER A 176 0.19 12.69 9.77
C SER A 176 -1.09 11.99 9.36
N TYR A 177 -2.23 12.51 9.78
CA TYR A 177 -3.53 11.95 9.45
C TYR A 177 -4.50 13.06 9.08
N GLU A 178 -5.36 12.78 8.11
CA GLU A 178 -6.54 13.59 7.79
C GLU A 178 -7.81 12.77 7.98
N THR A 179 -8.93 13.44 8.18
CA THR A 179 -10.26 12.80 8.24
C THR A 179 -10.66 12.26 6.88
N ARG A 180 -11.68 11.40 6.83
CA ARG A 180 -12.23 10.88 5.57
C ARG A 180 -12.71 12.00 4.65
N GLU A 181 -13.32 13.05 5.23
CA GLU A 181 -13.80 14.23 4.51
C GLU A 181 -12.63 15.02 3.91
N GLN A 182 -11.57 15.25 4.67
CA GLN A 182 -10.37 15.93 4.18
C GLN A 182 -9.70 15.17 3.05
N ILE A 183 -9.57 13.84 3.16
CA ILE A 183 -9.04 12.99 2.07
C ILE A 183 -9.93 13.08 0.82
N ARG A 184 -11.27 13.00 0.99
CA ARG A 184 -12.21 13.15 -0.13
C ARG A 184 -12.03 14.51 -0.82
N ASP A 185 -12.00 15.58 -0.04
CA ASP A 185 -11.94 16.95 -0.58
C ASP A 185 -10.60 17.18 -1.32
N ARG A 186 -9.50 16.64 -0.77
CA ARG A 186 -8.18 16.66 -1.41
C ARG A 186 -8.16 15.90 -2.73
N LEU A 187 -8.69 14.67 -2.77
CA LEU A 187 -8.78 13.88 -4.00
C LEU A 187 -9.67 14.55 -5.05
N THR A 188 -10.79 15.13 -4.61
CA THR A 188 -11.70 15.88 -5.51
C THR A 188 -11.02 17.11 -6.10
N ALA A 189 -10.28 17.87 -5.28
CA ALA A 189 -9.52 19.04 -5.73
C ALA A 189 -8.43 18.66 -6.76
N LEU A 190 -7.88 17.47 -6.68
CA LEU A 190 -6.92 16.94 -7.66
C LEU A 190 -7.57 16.38 -8.94
N GLY A 191 -8.91 16.39 -9.03
CA GLY A 191 -9.66 15.94 -10.21
C GLY A 191 -10.15 14.50 -10.14
N PHE A 192 -9.95 13.77 -9.05
CA PHE A 192 -10.52 12.44 -8.87
C PHE A 192 -12.04 12.50 -8.70
N THR A 193 -12.71 11.45 -9.16
CA THR A 193 -14.17 11.26 -9.05
C THR A 193 -14.50 9.91 -8.41
N GLY A 194 -15.78 9.68 -8.07
CA GLY A 194 -16.24 8.39 -7.56
C GLY A 194 -15.58 7.95 -6.26
N PHE A 195 -15.39 8.90 -5.32
CA PHE A 195 -14.80 8.62 -4.02
C PHE A 195 -15.63 7.60 -3.22
N GLU A 196 -14.96 6.56 -2.72
CA GLU A 196 -15.52 5.56 -1.80
C GLU A 196 -14.53 5.34 -0.65
N ALA A 197 -15.05 5.15 0.56
CA ALA A 197 -14.27 4.76 1.74
C ALA A 197 -14.73 3.37 2.21
N VAL A 198 -13.84 2.38 2.15
CA VAL A 198 -14.14 0.97 2.46
C VAL A 198 -13.40 0.55 3.73
N GLU A 199 -14.12 0.12 4.75
CA GLU A 199 -13.52 -0.37 5.98
C GLU A 199 -12.96 -1.78 5.79
N LEU A 200 -11.67 -1.95 6.04
CA LEU A 200 -10.95 -3.21 5.89
C LEU A 200 -10.44 -3.80 7.20
N GLY A 201 -10.63 -3.10 8.32
CA GLY A 201 -10.01 -3.40 9.61
C GLY A 201 -10.54 -4.64 10.33
N ALA A 202 -11.73 -5.18 9.98
CA ALA A 202 -12.31 -6.30 10.72
C ALA A 202 -11.37 -7.52 10.74
N GLY A 203 -10.97 -7.98 11.95
CA GLY A 203 -10.05 -9.11 12.14
C GLY A 203 -8.57 -8.81 11.93
N TYR A 204 -8.20 -7.54 11.80
CA TYR A 204 -6.82 -7.05 11.82
C TYR A 204 -6.54 -6.25 13.10
N PRO A 205 -5.26 -6.13 13.51
CA PRO A 205 -4.90 -5.41 14.73
C PRO A 205 -5.15 -3.89 14.64
N HIS A 206 -5.25 -3.36 13.42
CA HIS A 206 -5.49 -1.94 13.16
C HIS A 206 -6.79 -1.72 12.39
N ALA A 207 -7.42 -0.58 12.61
CA ALA A 207 -8.55 -0.13 11.81
C ALA A 207 -8.02 0.37 10.45
N HIS A 208 -8.10 -0.48 9.45
CA HIS A 208 -7.69 -0.14 8.09
C HIS A 208 -8.85 0.40 7.28
N ILE A 209 -8.57 1.44 6.50
CA ILE A 209 -9.51 2.04 5.56
C ILE A 209 -8.86 2.08 4.15
N LEU A 210 -9.65 1.78 3.14
CA LEU A 210 -9.29 1.93 1.74
C LEU A 210 -10.13 3.08 1.14
N TYR A 211 -9.47 4.12 0.72
CA TYR A 211 -10.06 5.16 -0.10
C TYR A 211 -9.87 4.78 -1.56
N LYS A 212 -10.97 4.75 -2.30
CA LYS A 212 -11.01 4.51 -3.74
C LYS A 212 -11.46 5.77 -4.44
N ALA A 213 -10.83 6.09 -5.56
CA ALA A 213 -11.26 7.17 -6.43
C ALA A 213 -10.83 6.86 -7.86
N ARG A 214 -11.42 7.50 -8.86
CA ARG A 214 -11.12 7.27 -10.27
C ARG A 214 -10.61 8.52 -10.95
N LYS A 215 -9.70 8.35 -11.89
CA LYS A 215 -9.43 9.38 -12.90
C LYS A 215 -10.61 9.41 -13.87
N PRO A 216 -11.17 10.58 -14.20
CA PRO A 216 -12.20 10.68 -15.23
C PRO A 216 -11.76 10.06 -16.57
N SER A 217 -12.74 9.60 -17.37
CA SER A 217 -12.51 9.05 -18.71
C SER A 217 -12.22 10.15 -19.72
#